data_52393da46487c77a339f6b824cb4ae6c
#
_entry.id   52393da46487c77a339f6b824cb4ae6c
#
_cell.length_a   1.000
_cell.length_b   1.000
_cell.length_c   1.000
_cell.angle_alpha   90.00
_cell.angle_beta   90.00
_cell.angle_gamma   90.00
#
_symmetry.space_group_name_H-M   'P 1'
#
loop_
_entity.id
_entity.type
_entity.pdbx_description
1 polymer ?
#
loop_
_entity_poly.entity_id
_entity_poly.type
_entity_poly.pdbx_seq_one_letter_code
_entity_poly.pdbx_strand_id
1 'polypeptide(L)'
;MQVKIKNTVLELTQGDITQLPEDAIVNPANADLILGGGVAGAIRTKGGPSIQAECNKIGGTFVGGAVITSAGKLKAKHVIHAVGPRMGEGDEDKKLKNTTVNSLKLADENNLKTIAFPAISTGIFGFPIKKCAQIMLSTTIDYLNAGTCLEKVAFCLFTNSDYIIFENQLKEEIQ
;
A
#
# COMPACT_ATOMS: atom_id res chain seq x y z
N MET A 1 16.46 4.01 1.95
CA MET A 1 17.11 2.69 2.00
C MET A 1 16.59 1.82 0.86
N GLN A 2 17.46 1.07 0.18
CA GLN A 2 17.08 0.16 -0.90
C GLN A 2 17.76 -1.19 -0.70
N VAL A 3 17.04 -2.26 -1.00
CA VAL A 3 17.51 -3.64 -0.95
C VAL A 3 17.04 -4.34 -2.22
N LYS A 4 17.90 -5.15 -2.82
CA LYS A 4 17.52 -5.97 -3.98
C LYS A 4 17.11 -7.37 -3.50
N ILE A 5 15.88 -7.79 -3.84
CA ILE A 5 15.35 -9.11 -3.58
C ILE A 5 15.07 -9.76 -4.93
N LYS A 6 15.90 -10.73 -5.32
CA LYS A 6 15.93 -11.30 -6.69
C LYS A 6 16.05 -10.18 -7.74
N ASN A 7 15.04 -9.99 -8.56
CA ASN A 7 15.03 -8.99 -9.65
C ASN A 7 14.30 -7.69 -9.28
N THR A 8 13.76 -7.59 -8.05
CA THR A 8 12.95 -6.46 -7.60
C THR A 8 13.72 -5.61 -6.58
N VAL A 9 13.63 -4.29 -6.71
CA VAL A 9 14.14 -3.35 -5.69
C VAL A 9 13.02 -3.10 -4.67
N LEU A 10 13.30 -3.40 -3.41
CA LEU A 10 12.48 -2.99 -2.26
C LEU A 10 13.06 -1.69 -1.69
N GLU A 11 12.28 -0.62 -1.71
CA GLU A 11 12.71 0.72 -1.33
C GLU A 11 11.90 1.27 -0.15
N LEU A 12 12.57 1.92 0.78
CA LEU A 12 11.94 2.78 1.78
C LEU A 12 12.23 4.23 1.43
N THR A 13 11.19 5.04 1.35
CA THR A 13 11.29 6.48 1.12
C THR A 13 10.40 7.24 2.10
N GLN A 14 10.72 8.49 2.36
CA GLN A 14 9.90 9.38 3.18
C GLN A 14 9.27 10.45 2.30
N GLY A 15 7.99 10.70 2.50
CA GLY A 15 7.31 11.77 1.77
C GLY A 15 5.82 11.56 1.58
N ASP A 16 5.27 12.31 0.65
CA ASP A 16 3.87 12.24 0.24
C ASP A 16 3.72 11.24 -0.92
N ILE A 17 3.06 10.13 -0.65
CA ILE A 17 2.87 9.06 -1.64
C ILE A 17 2.16 9.55 -2.91
N THR A 18 1.32 10.58 -2.81
CA THR A 18 0.62 11.16 -3.96
C THR A 18 1.53 11.86 -4.97
N GLN A 19 2.79 12.11 -4.60
CA GLN A 19 3.79 12.72 -5.48
C GLN A 19 4.62 11.70 -6.25
N LEU A 20 4.48 10.42 -5.94
CA LEU A 20 5.27 9.35 -6.56
C LEU A 20 4.75 9.01 -7.96
N PRO A 21 5.65 8.89 -8.96
CA PRO A 21 5.30 8.57 -10.34
C PRO A 21 5.27 7.06 -10.61
N GLU A 22 4.94 6.26 -9.61
CA GLU A 22 4.88 4.80 -9.74
C GLU A 22 3.73 4.37 -10.66
N ASP A 23 3.78 3.15 -11.18
CA ASP A 23 2.66 2.60 -11.96
C ASP A 23 1.39 2.53 -11.10
N ALA A 24 1.54 2.18 -9.82
CA ALA A 24 0.44 2.29 -8.86
C ALA A 24 0.91 2.84 -7.51
N ILE A 25 0.06 3.64 -6.88
CA ILE A 25 0.15 3.95 -5.46
C ILE A 25 -1.01 3.27 -4.73
N VAL A 26 -0.77 2.82 -3.50
CA VAL A 26 -1.78 2.16 -2.68
C VAL A 26 -2.48 3.18 -1.78
N ASN A 27 -3.81 3.16 -1.81
CA ASN A 27 -4.66 3.91 -0.90
C ASN A 27 -5.09 3.01 0.25
N PRO A 28 -4.85 3.39 1.51
CA PRO A 28 -5.44 2.69 2.67
C PRO A 28 -6.95 2.98 2.73
N ALA A 29 -7.73 2.10 2.14
CA ALA A 29 -9.17 2.28 1.92
C ALA A 29 -10.03 1.70 3.04
N ASN A 30 -11.29 2.09 3.08
CA ASN A 30 -12.37 1.39 3.78
C ASN A 30 -13.12 0.46 2.81
N ALA A 31 -13.92 -0.45 3.37
CA ALA A 31 -14.65 -1.46 2.58
C ALA A 31 -15.70 -0.85 1.62
N ASP A 32 -16.21 0.33 1.93
CA ASP A 32 -17.18 1.04 1.08
C ASP A 32 -16.51 1.82 -0.06
N LEU A 33 -15.17 1.87 -0.09
CA LEU A 33 -14.36 2.61 -1.08
C LEU A 33 -14.70 4.11 -1.14
N ILE A 34 -14.99 4.70 0.00
CA ILE A 34 -15.24 6.14 0.12
C ILE A 34 -13.95 6.83 0.55
N LEU A 35 -13.44 7.72 -0.28
CA LEU A 35 -12.23 8.48 0.01
C LEU A 35 -12.49 9.48 1.14
N GLY A 36 -11.94 9.19 2.32
CA GLY A 36 -12.07 9.98 3.54
C GLY A 36 -10.91 10.96 3.76
N GLY A 37 -10.31 10.91 4.93
CA GLY A 37 -9.15 11.72 5.34
C GLY A 37 -7.80 11.04 5.09
N GLY A 38 -6.72 11.59 5.61
CA GLY A 38 -5.38 11.05 5.48
C GLY A 38 -4.93 10.91 4.03
N VAL A 39 -4.30 9.77 3.69
CA VAL A 39 -3.85 9.46 2.32
C VAL A 39 -5.04 9.48 1.34
N ALA A 40 -6.16 8.89 1.71
CA ALA A 40 -7.37 8.89 0.87
C ALA A 40 -7.87 10.31 0.56
N GLY A 41 -7.83 11.20 1.54
CA GLY A 41 -8.18 12.62 1.36
C GLY A 41 -7.23 13.34 0.42
N ALA A 42 -5.94 13.09 0.54
CA ALA A 42 -4.93 13.64 -0.36
C ALA A 42 -5.12 13.13 -1.81
N ILE A 43 -5.42 11.84 -1.97
CA ILE A 43 -5.74 11.24 -3.28
C ILE A 43 -6.98 11.90 -3.88
N ARG A 44 -8.04 12.07 -3.10
CA ARG A 44 -9.26 12.75 -3.55
C ARG A 44 -9.00 14.18 -4.03
N THR A 45 -8.27 14.94 -3.22
CA THR A 45 -8.01 16.37 -3.51
C THR A 45 -7.10 16.53 -4.72
N LYS A 46 -6.00 15.77 -4.78
CA LYS A 46 -4.98 15.91 -5.84
C LYS A 46 -5.33 15.13 -7.10
N GLY A 47 -6.01 14.00 -6.96
CA GLY A 47 -6.43 13.14 -8.07
C GLY A 47 -7.68 13.60 -8.80
N GLY A 48 -8.50 14.40 -8.14
CA GLY A 48 -9.76 14.88 -8.68
C GLY A 48 -10.91 13.87 -8.52
N PRO A 49 -12.12 14.18 -9.03
CA PRO A 49 -13.35 13.44 -8.73
C PRO A 49 -13.48 12.09 -9.45
N SER A 50 -12.69 11.83 -10.48
CA SER A 50 -12.82 10.59 -11.28
C SER A 50 -12.51 9.33 -10.49
N ILE A 51 -11.58 9.40 -9.54
CA ILE A 51 -11.19 8.24 -8.71
C ILE A 51 -12.37 7.78 -7.86
N GLN A 52 -13.05 8.71 -7.16
CA GLN A 52 -14.26 8.38 -6.39
C GLN A 52 -15.39 7.86 -7.28
N ALA A 53 -15.55 8.40 -8.49
CA ALA A 53 -16.54 7.91 -9.43
C ALA A 53 -16.29 6.45 -9.84
N GLU A 54 -15.03 6.06 -10.08
CA GLU A 54 -14.66 4.67 -10.33
C GLU A 54 -14.91 3.78 -9.12
N CYS A 55 -14.54 4.24 -7.92
CA CYS A 55 -14.83 3.53 -6.66
C CYS A 55 -16.33 3.28 -6.47
N ASN A 56 -17.16 4.26 -6.78
CA ASN A 56 -18.63 4.16 -6.70
C ASN A 56 -19.17 3.08 -7.65
N LYS A 57 -18.59 2.94 -8.86
CA LYS A 57 -18.97 1.88 -9.81
C LYS A 57 -18.60 0.50 -9.32
N ILE A 58 -17.45 0.35 -8.65
CA ILE A 58 -17.02 -0.90 -8.03
C ILE A 58 -17.95 -1.25 -6.86
N GLY A 59 -18.35 -0.24 -6.06
CA GLY A 59 -19.35 -0.34 -4.99
C GLY A 59 -18.80 -0.72 -3.64
N GLY A 60 -17.69 -1.45 -3.55
CA GLY A 60 -17.09 -1.87 -2.30
C GLY A 60 -16.23 -3.12 -2.46
N THR A 61 -15.57 -3.50 -1.37
CA THR A 61 -14.82 -4.76 -1.27
C THR A 61 -14.74 -5.20 0.20
N PHE A 62 -14.01 -6.25 0.49
CA PHE A 62 -13.91 -6.82 1.84
C PHE A 62 -12.60 -6.41 2.53
N VAL A 63 -12.56 -6.51 3.88
CA VAL A 63 -11.33 -6.29 4.65
C VAL A 63 -10.32 -7.41 4.32
N GLY A 64 -9.12 -7.02 3.93
CA GLY A 64 -8.09 -7.92 3.38
C GLY A 64 -8.06 -7.92 1.85
N GLY A 65 -9.02 -7.30 1.19
CA GLY A 65 -9.10 -7.18 -0.26
C GLY A 65 -8.46 -5.91 -0.82
N ALA A 66 -8.40 -5.84 -2.14
CA ALA A 66 -7.93 -4.67 -2.87
C ALA A 66 -8.62 -4.57 -4.24
N VAL A 67 -8.82 -3.35 -4.71
CA VAL A 67 -9.35 -3.05 -6.05
C VAL A 67 -8.50 -1.99 -6.71
N ILE A 68 -8.53 -1.91 -8.04
CA ILE A 68 -7.73 -0.95 -8.82
C ILE A 68 -8.63 0.03 -9.58
N THR A 69 -8.23 1.29 -9.60
CA THR A 69 -8.81 2.36 -10.42
C THR A 69 -7.73 3.08 -11.21
N SER A 70 -8.12 3.99 -12.09
CA SER A 70 -7.20 5.00 -12.62
C SER A 70 -6.78 5.95 -11.50
N ALA A 71 -5.75 6.76 -11.75
CA ALA A 71 -5.22 7.70 -10.76
C ALA A 71 -5.64 9.16 -11.02
N GLY A 72 -6.58 9.40 -11.93
CA GLY A 72 -7.03 10.75 -12.24
C GLY A 72 -5.86 11.68 -12.60
N LYS A 73 -5.72 12.78 -11.87
CA LYS A 73 -4.66 13.79 -12.09
C LYS A 73 -3.36 13.53 -11.31
N LEU A 74 -3.26 12.42 -10.58
CA LEU A 74 -2.04 12.05 -9.87
C LEU A 74 -0.90 11.72 -10.85
N LYS A 75 0.34 11.74 -10.35
CA LYS A 75 1.52 11.34 -11.13
C LYS A 75 1.56 9.83 -11.39
N ALA A 76 1.01 9.03 -10.48
CA ALA A 76 0.83 7.60 -10.66
C ALA A 76 -0.17 7.30 -11.78
N LYS A 77 -0.10 6.11 -12.36
CA LYS A 77 -1.04 5.68 -13.41
C LYS A 77 -2.30 5.06 -12.84
N HIS A 78 -2.19 4.39 -11.70
CA HIS A 78 -3.28 3.68 -11.02
C HIS A 78 -3.27 3.94 -9.52
N VAL A 79 -4.43 3.76 -8.89
CA VAL A 79 -4.57 3.64 -7.44
C VAL A 79 -5.08 2.24 -7.12
N ILE A 80 -4.37 1.54 -6.24
CA ILE A 80 -4.82 0.28 -5.65
C ILE A 80 -5.41 0.61 -4.29
N HIS A 81 -6.72 0.43 -4.15
CA HIS A 81 -7.45 0.68 -2.92
C HIS A 81 -7.42 -0.60 -2.07
N ALA A 82 -6.61 -0.61 -1.04
CA ALA A 82 -6.33 -1.75 -0.19
C ALA A 82 -7.04 -1.58 1.17
N VAL A 83 -7.92 -2.52 1.50
CA VAL A 83 -8.73 -2.44 2.72
C VAL A 83 -8.05 -3.21 3.84
N GLY A 84 -7.27 -2.50 4.64
CA GLY A 84 -6.66 -3.05 5.85
C GLY A 84 -7.64 -3.12 7.04
N PRO A 85 -7.26 -3.85 8.10
CA PRO A 85 -8.10 -4.01 9.29
C PRO A 85 -8.13 -2.76 10.14
N ARG A 86 -9.22 -2.61 10.90
CA ARG A 86 -9.29 -1.74 12.08
C ARG A 86 -8.79 -2.52 13.29
N MET A 87 -8.01 -1.86 14.15
CA MET A 87 -7.59 -2.49 15.41
C MET A 87 -8.82 -2.85 16.27
N GLY A 88 -8.84 -4.08 16.78
CA GLY A 88 -9.93 -4.60 17.62
C GLY A 88 -11.06 -5.34 16.87
N GLU A 89 -11.03 -5.43 15.54
CA GLU A 89 -12.06 -6.16 14.80
C GLU A 89 -11.82 -7.68 14.70
N GLY A 90 -10.63 -8.14 15.07
CA GLY A 90 -10.23 -9.56 15.04
C GLY A 90 -9.50 -9.95 13.76
N ASP A 91 -8.57 -10.92 13.89
CA ASP A 91 -7.73 -11.41 12.80
C ASP A 91 -6.95 -10.33 12.03
N GLU A 92 -6.59 -9.25 12.72
CA GLU A 92 -6.00 -8.07 12.09
C GLU A 92 -4.69 -8.38 11.36
N ASP A 93 -3.83 -9.19 11.95
CA ASP A 93 -2.55 -9.57 11.35
C ASP A 93 -2.75 -10.29 10.02
N LYS A 94 -3.66 -11.27 10.01
CA LYS A 94 -4.02 -12.01 8.80
C LYS A 94 -4.66 -11.11 7.73
N LYS A 95 -5.53 -10.21 8.15
CA LYS A 95 -6.19 -9.26 7.26
C LYS A 95 -5.19 -8.30 6.63
N LEU A 96 -4.23 -7.77 7.40
CA LEU A 96 -3.17 -6.91 6.89
C LEU A 96 -2.24 -7.66 5.94
N LYS A 97 -1.87 -8.89 6.26
CA LYS A 97 -1.13 -9.76 5.36
C LYS A 97 -1.87 -9.96 4.05
N ASN A 98 -3.15 -10.29 4.10
CA ASN A 98 -3.98 -10.56 2.92
C ASN A 98 -4.09 -9.31 2.02
N THR A 99 -4.34 -8.13 2.60
CA THR A 99 -4.45 -6.90 1.79
C THR A 99 -3.13 -6.53 1.14
N THR A 100 -1.99 -6.79 1.80
CA THR A 100 -0.66 -6.60 1.22
C THR A 100 -0.44 -7.54 0.03
N VAL A 101 -0.70 -8.85 0.21
CA VAL A 101 -0.59 -9.84 -0.87
C VAL A 101 -1.53 -9.52 -2.03
N ASN A 102 -2.80 -9.20 -1.74
CA ASN A 102 -3.79 -8.91 -2.78
C ASN A 102 -3.44 -7.65 -3.58
N SER A 103 -2.83 -6.65 -2.94
CA SER A 103 -2.34 -5.46 -3.64
C SER A 103 -1.18 -5.79 -4.59
N LEU A 104 -0.23 -6.61 -4.15
CA LEU A 104 0.89 -7.07 -5.00
C LEU A 104 0.40 -7.92 -6.17
N LYS A 105 -0.52 -8.86 -5.91
CA LYS A 105 -1.14 -9.68 -6.96
C LYS A 105 -1.87 -8.84 -7.99
N LEU A 106 -2.62 -7.84 -7.55
CA LEU A 106 -3.38 -6.96 -8.43
C LEU A 106 -2.45 -6.14 -9.34
N ALA A 107 -1.28 -5.72 -8.81
CA ALA A 107 -0.24 -5.08 -9.60
C ALA A 107 0.33 -6.04 -10.66
N ASP A 108 0.66 -7.28 -10.30
CA ASP A 108 1.14 -8.30 -11.25
C ASP A 108 0.09 -8.62 -12.32
N GLU A 109 -1.17 -8.82 -11.94
CA GLU A 109 -2.29 -9.10 -12.86
C GLU A 109 -2.52 -7.99 -13.88
N ASN A 110 -2.19 -6.74 -13.51
CA ASN A 110 -2.28 -5.59 -14.41
C ASN A 110 -0.94 -5.27 -15.11
N ASN A 111 0.05 -6.16 -15.02
CA ASN A 111 1.38 -6.02 -15.62
C ASN A 111 2.11 -4.72 -15.21
N LEU A 112 1.88 -4.25 -14.00
CA LEU A 112 2.55 -3.07 -13.46
C LEU A 112 3.98 -3.43 -13.05
N LYS A 113 4.89 -2.46 -13.17
CA LYS A 113 6.31 -2.63 -12.85
C LYS A 113 6.68 -2.04 -11.51
N THR A 114 5.96 -1.02 -11.07
CA THR A 114 6.26 -0.32 -9.83
C THR A 114 5.01 -0.06 -9.01
N ILE A 115 5.12 -0.26 -7.69
CA ILE A 115 4.04 -0.02 -6.73
C ILE A 115 4.61 0.64 -5.48
N ALA A 116 3.87 1.59 -4.90
CA ALA A 116 4.20 2.20 -3.62
C ALA A 116 3.10 2.00 -2.58
N PHE A 117 3.49 1.60 -1.38
CA PHE A 117 2.61 1.38 -0.24
C PHE A 117 2.78 2.47 0.82
N PRO A 118 1.71 2.92 1.47
CA PRO A 118 1.78 3.58 2.77
C PRO A 118 1.83 2.53 3.88
N ALA A 119 1.97 2.96 5.14
CA ALA A 119 1.75 2.11 6.31
C ALA A 119 0.24 1.89 6.52
N ILE A 120 -0.30 0.83 5.92
CA ILE A 120 -1.74 0.54 5.91
C ILE A 120 -2.27 0.36 7.35
N SER A 121 -3.46 0.88 7.63
CA SER A 121 -4.20 0.76 8.91
C SER A 121 -3.60 1.50 10.11
N THR A 122 -2.48 2.20 9.96
CA THR A 122 -1.79 2.85 11.10
C THR A 122 -2.31 4.24 11.45
N GLY A 123 -3.16 4.83 10.62
CA GLY A 123 -3.81 6.09 10.90
C GLY A 123 -5.03 5.92 11.81
N ILE A 124 -6.21 6.35 11.34
CA ILE A 124 -7.47 6.31 12.08
C ILE A 124 -7.89 4.87 12.48
N PHE A 125 -7.44 3.84 11.75
CA PHE A 125 -7.72 2.45 12.09
C PHE A 125 -6.92 1.93 13.27
N GLY A 126 -5.90 2.65 13.73
CA GLY A 126 -5.21 2.41 15.00
C GLY A 126 -4.30 1.19 15.07
N PHE A 127 -3.95 0.58 13.94
CA PHE A 127 -3.04 -0.56 13.93
C PHE A 127 -1.60 -0.13 14.32
N PRO A 128 -0.90 -0.86 15.20
CA PRO A 128 0.42 -0.47 15.67
C PRO A 128 1.46 -0.43 14.54
N ILE A 129 2.18 0.69 14.41
CA ILE A 129 3.13 0.93 13.31
C ILE A 129 4.26 -0.12 13.25
N LYS A 130 4.81 -0.54 14.39
CA LYS A 130 5.86 -1.58 14.43
C LYS A 130 5.36 -2.91 13.88
N LYS A 131 4.16 -3.30 14.28
CA LYS A 131 3.53 -4.54 13.81
C LYS A 131 3.15 -4.45 12.34
N CYS A 132 2.71 -3.28 11.89
CA CYS A 132 2.46 -2.99 10.49
C CYS A 132 3.74 -3.17 9.65
N ALA A 133 4.85 -2.58 10.09
CA ALA A 133 6.13 -2.73 9.41
C ALA A 133 6.55 -4.20 9.31
N GLN A 134 6.48 -4.95 10.40
CA GLN A 134 6.81 -6.37 10.43
C GLN A 134 5.97 -7.17 9.42
N ILE A 135 4.65 -7.05 9.48
CA ILE A 135 3.75 -7.84 8.63
C ILE A 135 3.90 -7.45 7.16
N MET A 136 3.88 -6.15 6.86
CA MET A 136 3.93 -5.71 5.46
C MET A 136 5.29 -6.00 4.80
N LEU A 137 6.40 -5.80 5.51
CA LEU A 137 7.74 -6.07 4.97
C LEU A 137 7.99 -7.57 4.79
N SER A 138 7.73 -8.40 5.83
CA SER A 138 7.90 -9.85 5.70
C SER A 138 7.03 -10.43 4.59
N THR A 139 5.77 -10.02 4.50
CA THR A 139 4.85 -10.46 3.44
C THR A 139 5.35 -10.05 2.05
N THR A 140 5.85 -8.84 1.91
CA THR A 140 6.40 -8.35 0.63
C THR A 140 7.64 -9.13 0.25
N ILE A 141 8.57 -9.36 1.18
CA ILE A 141 9.79 -10.14 0.94
C ILE A 141 9.46 -11.57 0.49
N ASP A 142 8.53 -12.23 1.18
CA ASP A 142 8.05 -13.56 0.79
C ASP A 142 7.47 -13.57 -0.63
N TYR A 143 6.64 -12.57 -0.94
CA TYR A 143 6.04 -12.42 -2.26
C TYR A 143 7.09 -12.25 -3.37
N LEU A 144 8.08 -11.37 -3.15
CA LEU A 144 9.16 -11.12 -4.10
C LEU A 144 10.04 -12.37 -4.29
N ASN A 145 10.28 -13.13 -3.22
CA ASN A 145 11.02 -14.39 -3.29
C ASN A 145 10.27 -15.50 -4.04
N ALA A 146 8.95 -15.47 -4.05
CA ALA A 146 8.13 -16.41 -4.84
C ALA A 146 8.18 -16.11 -6.35
N GLY A 147 8.48 -14.86 -6.72
CA GLY A 147 8.59 -14.40 -8.11
C GLY A 147 7.44 -13.48 -8.52
N THR A 148 7.78 -12.41 -9.22
CA THR A 148 6.86 -11.36 -9.64
C THR A 148 7.40 -10.67 -10.90
N CYS A 149 6.53 -9.96 -11.63
CA CYS A 149 6.94 -9.08 -12.73
C CYS A 149 7.28 -7.65 -12.23
N LEU A 150 7.10 -7.37 -10.94
CA LEU A 150 7.43 -6.07 -10.35
C LEU A 150 8.94 -5.84 -10.34
N GLU A 151 9.35 -4.66 -10.76
CA GLU A 151 10.74 -4.21 -10.75
C GLU A 151 11.08 -3.39 -9.51
N LYS A 152 10.06 -2.73 -8.93
CA LYS A 152 10.19 -1.96 -7.69
C LYS A 152 8.94 -2.03 -6.83
N VAL A 153 9.14 -2.24 -5.53
CA VAL A 153 8.14 -2.06 -4.48
C VAL A 153 8.68 -1.02 -3.49
N ALA A 154 7.98 0.09 -3.34
CA ALA A 154 8.34 1.14 -2.40
C ALA A 154 7.38 1.18 -1.20
N PHE A 155 7.91 1.45 -0.02
CA PHE A 155 7.13 1.90 1.14
C PHE A 155 7.40 3.39 1.34
N CYS A 156 6.37 4.20 1.19
CA CYS A 156 6.44 5.65 1.34
C CYS A 156 5.83 6.04 2.69
N LEU A 157 6.70 6.41 3.62
CA LEU A 157 6.31 6.75 4.99
C LEU A 157 6.20 8.27 5.12
N PHE A 158 5.09 8.75 5.67
CA PHE A 158 4.84 10.18 5.74
C PHE A 158 5.75 10.88 6.76
N THR A 159 5.99 10.24 7.92
CA THR A 159 6.83 10.82 8.99
C THR A 159 8.21 10.16 9.04
N ASN A 160 9.19 10.92 9.57
CA ASN A 160 10.52 10.38 9.82
C ASN A 160 10.51 9.27 10.89
N SER A 161 9.64 9.37 11.89
CA SER A 161 9.51 8.34 12.92
C SER A 161 9.05 7.00 12.34
N ASP A 162 8.08 7.03 11.44
CA ASP A 162 7.59 5.82 10.78
C ASP A 162 8.64 5.24 9.83
N TYR A 163 9.36 6.11 9.11
CA TYR A 163 10.49 5.70 8.27
C TYR A 163 11.55 4.92 9.07
N ILE A 164 11.96 5.46 10.23
CA ILE A 164 12.96 4.80 11.10
C ILE A 164 12.46 3.43 11.58
N ILE A 165 11.17 3.32 11.93
CA ILE A 165 10.58 2.03 12.34
C ILE A 165 10.63 1.02 11.20
N PHE A 166 10.21 1.41 9.99
CA PHE A 166 10.30 0.52 8.81
C PHE A 166 11.74 0.18 8.46
N GLU A 167 12.67 1.14 8.55
CA GLU A 167 14.08 0.89 8.26
C GLU A 167 14.69 -0.13 9.23
N ASN A 168 14.42 -0.01 10.52
CA ASN A 168 14.90 -0.95 11.52
C ASN A 168 14.32 -2.34 11.28
N GLN A 169 13.02 -2.44 10.99
CA GLN A 169 12.38 -3.72 10.69
C GLN A 169 12.96 -4.35 9.41
N LEU A 170 13.17 -3.56 8.35
CA LEU A 170 13.77 -4.10 7.13
C LEU A 170 15.17 -4.64 7.35
N LYS A 171 15.98 -3.98 8.18
CA LYS A 171 17.31 -4.48 8.55
C LYS A 171 17.24 -5.83 9.28
N GLU A 172 16.23 -6.05 10.12
CA GLU A 172 16.00 -7.33 10.80
C GLU A 172 15.58 -8.44 9.83
N GLU A 173 14.73 -8.13 8.85
CA GLU A 173 14.21 -9.11 7.88
C GLU A 173 15.26 -9.60 6.87
N ILE A 174 16.32 -8.82 6.64
CA ILE A 174 17.35 -9.14 5.64
C ILE A 174 18.66 -9.67 6.22
N GLN A 175 18.74 -9.84 7.56
CA GLN A 175 19.87 -10.47 8.24
C GLN A 175 19.78 -12.00 8.17
#